data_86e0df4edbd262a5476ad742fae40e57
#
_entry.id   86e0df4edbd262a5476ad742fae40e57
#
_cell.length_a   1.000
_cell.length_b   1.000
_cell.length_c   1.000
_cell.angle_alpha   90.00
_cell.angle_beta   90.00
_cell.angle_gamma   90.00
#
_symmetry.space_group_name_H-M   'P 1'
#
loop_
_entity.id
_entity.type
_entity.pdbx_description
1 polymer ?
#
loop_
_entity_poly.entity_id
_entity_poly.type
_entity_poly.pdbx_seq_one_letter_code
_entity_poly.pdbx_strand_id
1 'polypeptide(L)'
;VVRSFARRDWLWALFLIAFVFIAYARVFNAGFIWDDESHLTRNPCIVGPLGLKEIWTSAQAVYYPLVLTTFWTVHKFVGLSPWPYHLLNVCLHAGSAVLLWQVLRQLNVRGAWLGASLWALHPVMVQSVAWVTELKNTQSGFFYLLAIFCFLKCEERLQIRRILRIQGTADQEGAISSTSRRRAGDRYCLMWFVSSLSFFILATLSKPSVIMLPVVLGLCVWWRKGRICWRDIAALAPFLLVSALASVWTILEQKFHAGAIGVEWAQTWPERLIIAGRAIWFYLAKLAWPYPLIFIYPRWETNSSQLIAYLPVVAALAGLLALWLIRAKWSRAVFFAAGYYAVSLFPVLG
;
A
#
# COMPACT_ATOMS: atom_id res chain seq x y z
N VAL A 1 -25.65 -1.48 3.28
CA VAL A 1 -25.57 -2.80 3.95
C VAL A 1 -24.38 -3.53 3.38
N VAL A 2 -23.28 -3.63 4.13
CA VAL A 2 -22.13 -4.45 3.75
C VAL A 2 -22.55 -5.91 3.84
N ARG A 3 -22.51 -6.65 2.73
CA ARG A 3 -22.82 -8.07 2.72
C ARG A 3 -21.81 -8.78 3.61
N SER A 4 -22.28 -9.51 4.63
CA SER A 4 -21.46 -10.46 5.40
C SER A 4 -20.84 -11.47 4.44
N PHE A 5 -19.73 -12.09 4.85
CA PHE A 5 -19.06 -13.13 4.09
C PHE A 5 -20.08 -14.27 3.85
N ALA A 6 -20.56 -14.41 2.62
CA ALA A 6 -21.51 -15.47 2.28
C ALA A 6 -20.78 -16.82 2.23
N ARG A 7 -21.51 -17.94 2.43
CA ARG A 7 -20.94 -19.31 2.36
C ARG A 7 -20.15 -19.61 1.07
N ARG A 8 -20.37 -18.84 -0.02
CA ARG A 8 -19.65 -19.00 -1.29
C ARG A 8 -18.40 -18.12 -1.42
N ASP A 9 -18.19 -17.15 -0.54
CA ASP A 9 -17.07 -16.21 -0.67
C ASP A 9 -15.71 -16.89 -0.48
N TRP A 10 -15.64 -17.95 0.31
CA TRP A 10 -14.41 -18.73 0.47
C TRP A 10 -13.98 -19.44 -0.82
N LEU A 11 -14.94 -19.88 -1.67
CA LEU A 11 -14.63 -20.46 -2.97
C LEU A 11 -13.97 -19.41 -3.90
N TRP A 12 -14.52 -18.20 -3.93
CA TRP A 12 -13.95 -17.11 -4.72
C TRP A 12 -12.57 -16.68 -4.21
N ALA A 13 -12.34 -16.73 -2.89
CA ALA A 13 -11.02 -16.52 -2.31
C ALA A 13 -10.04 -17.63 -2.75
N LEU A 14 -10.45 -18.91 -2.70
CA LEU A 14 -9.63 -20.03 -3.16
C LEU A 14 -9.30 -19.94 -4.66
N PHE A 15 -10.26 -19.58 -5.51
CA PHE A 15 -9.99 -19.36 -6.94
C PHE A 15 -8.96 -18.26 -7.14
N LEU A 16 -9.07 -17.14 -6.43
CA LEU A 16 -8.10 -16.05 -6.53
C LEU A 16 -6.70 -16.48 -6.09
N ILE A 17 -6.59 -17.19 -4.97
CA ILE A 17 -5.33 -17.77 -4.49
C ILE A 17 -4.76 -18.75 -5.53
N ALA A 18 -5.58 -19.68 -6.03
CA ALA A 18 -5.16 -20.65 -7.03
C ALA A 18 -4.64 -19.99 -8.31
N PHE A 19 -5.31 -18.93 -8.80
CA PHE A 19 -4.86 -18.19 -9.99
C PHE A 19 -3.49 -17.54 -9.76
N VAL A 20 -3.24 -16.97 -8.57
CA VAL A 20 -1.92 -16.42 -8.22
C VAL A 20 -0.87 -17.53 -8.22
N PHE A 21 -1.12 -18.65 -7.55
CA PHE A 21 -0.15 -19.76 -7.49
C PHE A 21 0.14 -20.36 -8.88
N ILE A 22 -0.87 -20.49 -9.73
CA ILE A 22 -0.69 -20.97 -11.11
C ILE A 22 0.13 -19.97 -11.93
N ALA A 23 -0.18 -18.68 -11.86
CA ALA A 23 0.52 -17.64 -12.60
C ALA A 23 2.00 -17.55 -12.21
N TYR A 24 2.31 -17.75 -10.93
CA TYR A 24 3.67 -17.65 -10.38
C TYR A 24 4.34 -19.03 -10.17
N ALA A 25 3.79 -20.13 -10.70
CA ALA A 25 4.32 -21.48 -10.46
C ALA A 25 5.79 -21.65 -10.87
N ARG A 26 6.24 -20.97 -11.93
CA ARG A 26 7.63 -21.02 -12.39
C ARG A 26 8.63 -20.36 -11.44
N VAL A 27 8.17 -19.45 -10.58
CA VAL A 27 9.03 -18.72 -9.64
C VAL A 27 9.63 -19.64 -8.59
N PHE A 28 8.98 -20.75 -8.27
CA PHE A 28 9.47 -21.72 -7.28
C PHE A 28 10.74 -22.46 -7.70
N ASN A 29 11.09 -22.43 -9.00
CA ASN A 29 12.32 -22.99 -9.53
C ASN A 29 13.41 -21.92 -9.76
N ALA A 30 13.15 -20.65 -9.40
CA ALA A 30 14.11 -19.58 -9.55
C ALA A 30 15.13 -19.55 -8.41
N GLY A 31 16.34 -19.07 -8.71
CA GLY A 31 17.39 -18.83 -7.73
C GLY A 31 17.36 -17.38 -7.22
N PHE A 32 18.37 -17.06 -6.40
CA PHE A 32 18.64 -15.68 -5.99
C PHE A 32 19.26 -14.88 -7.12
N ILE A 33 18.90 -13.60 -7.22
CA ILE A 33 19.38 -12.70 -8.27
C ILE A 33 19.76 -11.34 -7.67
N TRP A 34 20.74 -10.68 -8.25
CA TRP A 34 21.17 -9.31 -8.03
C TRP A 34 21.18 -8.87 -6.54
N ASP A 35 20.26 -7.96 -6.13
CA ASP A 35 20.18 -7.41 -4.77
C ASP A 35 19.93 -8.47 -3.69
N ASP A 36 19.52 -9.69 -4.07
CA ASP A 36 19.39 -10.80 -3.12
C ASP A 36 20.72 -11.11 -2.46
N GLU A 37 21.86 -10.80 -3.11
CA GLU A 37 23.18 -10.99 -2.50
C GLU A 37 23.38 -10.04 -1.31
N SER A 38 23.16 -8.75 -1.50
CA SER A 38 23.40 -7.74 -0.48
C SER A 38 22.37 -7.75 0.64
N HIS A 39 21.11 -8.07 0.33
CA HIS A 39 20.03 -8.06 1.30
C HIS A 39 19.84 -9.39 2.03
N LEU A 40 20.29 -10.52 1.47
CA LEU A 40 20.04 -11.84 2.02
C LEU A 40 21.33 -12.69 2.06
N THR A 41 21.83 -13.14 0.88
CA THR A 41 22.80 -14.25 0.86
C THR A 41 24.20 -13.87 1.33
N ARG A 42 24.56 -12.60 1.32
CA ARG A 42 25.81 -12.03 1.86
C ARG A 42 25.59 -11.00 2.98
N ASN A 43 24.36 -10.84 3.44
CA ASN A 43 24.06 -9.86 4.47
C ASN A 43 24.57 -10.33 5.84
N PRO A 44 25.48 -9.59 6.50
CA PRO A 44 26.10 -10.02 7.75
C PRO A 44 25.10 -10.11 8.91
N CYS A 45 23.96 -9.43 8.85
CA CYS A 45 22.89 -9.53 9.83
C CYS A 45 22.05 -10.81 9.67
N ILE A 46 22.10 -11.47 8.51
CA ILE A 46 21.28 -12.66 8.22
C ILE A 46 22.14 -13.91 8.27
N VAL A 47 23.21 -13.96 7.48
CA VAL A 47 24.08 -15.15 7.33
C VAL A 47 25.37 -15.04 8.15
N GLY A 48 25.72 -13.85 8.64
CA GLY A 48 26.96 -13.57 9.37
C GLY A 48 26.76 -13.55 10.89
N PRO A 49 27.78 -13.02 11.63
CA PRO A 49 27.82 -13.01 13.10
C PRO A 49 26.88 -11.96 13.72
N LEU A 50 26.43 -11.00 12.94
CA LEU A 50 25.60 -9.92 13.46
C LEU A 50 24.18 -10.36 13.81
N GLY A 51 23.18 -10.21 13.72
CA GLY A 51 21.92 -10.85 14.03
C GLY A 51 20.79 -9.84 14.19
N LEU A 52 19.72 -10.28 14.83
CA LEU A 52 18.49 -9.51 14.93
C LEU A 52 18.69 -8.15 15.61
N LYS A 53 19.61 -8.04 16.58
CA LYS A 53 19.88 -6.78 17.27
C LYS A 53 20.38 -5.72 16.28
N GLU A 54 21.34 -6.05 15.45
CA GLU A 54 21.94 -5.13 14.49
C GLU A 54 20.98 -4.72 13.38
N ILE A 55 20.03 -5.58 13.02
CA ILE A 55 18.93 -5.21 12.09
C ILE A 55 18.16 -3.99 12.62
N TRP A 56 18.00 -3.84 13.92
CA TRP A 56 17.19 -2.78 14.53
C TRP A 56 18.00 -1.62 15.11
N THR A 57 19.33 -1.76 15.22
CA THR A 57 20.16 -0.77 15.95
C THR A 57 21.37 -0.27 15.16
N SER A 58 21.66 -0.83 13.99
CA SER A 58 22.83 -0.46 13.21
C SER A 58 22.49 0.00 11.78
N ALA A 59 23.39 0.75 11.17
CA ALA A 59 23.33 1.15 9.78
C ALA A 59 23.55 0.01 8.77
N GLN A 60 23.91 -1.19 9.24
CA GLN A 60 24.07 -2.40 8.42
C GLN A 60 22.71 -2.93 7.91
N ALA A 61 21.64 -2.59 8.62
CA ALA A 61 20.29 -2.82 8.16
C ALA A 61 19.86 -1.64 7.30
N VAL A 62 19.86 -1.80 5.99
CA VAL A 62 19.17 -0.89 5.08
C VAL A 62 17.77 -0.62 5.66
N TYR A 63 17.17 0.54 5.42
CA TYR A 63 15.91 1.06 5.99
C TYR A 63 14.63 0.17 5.85
N TYR A 64 14.81 -1.16 5.80
CA TYR A 64 13.72 -2.16 5.77
C TYR A 64 13.83 -3.17 6.94
N PRO A 65 13.85 -2.74 8.19
CA PRO A 65 14.18 -3.62 9.32
C PRO A 65 13.22 -4.82 9.44
N LEU A 66 11.94 -4.64 9.12
CA LEU A 66 10.98 -5.74 9.20
C LEU A 66 11.19 -6.79 8.09
N VAL A 67 11.61 -6.38 6.89
CA VAL A 67 11.96 -7.31 5.80
C VAL A 67 13.19 -8.13 6.15
N LEU A 68 14.24 -7.48 6.66
CA LEU A 68 15.46 -8.18 7.11
C LEU A 68 15.17 -9.11 8.30
N THR A 69 14.27 -8.71 9.21
CA THR A 69 13.78 -9.59 10.29
C THR A 69 13.07 -10.81 9.73
N THR A 70 12.28 -10.64 8.69
CA THR A 70 11.61 -11.76 8.01
C THR A 70 12.62 -12.66 7.33
N PHE A 71 13.61 -12.12 6.61
CA PHE A 71 14.70 -12.91 6.02
C PHE A 71 15.52 -13.65 7.06
N TRP A 72 15.90 -12.98 8.15
CA TRP A 72 16.61 -13.61 9.25
C TRP A 72 15.81 -14.78 9.84
N THR A 73 14.52 -14.60 10.04
CA THR A 73 13.65 -15.65 10.56
C THR A 73 13.58 -16.84 9.60
N VAL A 74 13.31 -16.60 8.32
CA VAL A 74 13.24 -17.66 7.31
C VAL A 74 14.57 -18.38 7.20
N HIS A 75 15.70 -17.63 7.17
CA HIS A 75 17.05 -18.20 7.12
C HIS A 75 17.34 -19.16 8.28
N LYS A 76 16.89 -18.82 9.50
CA LYS A 76 17.07 -19.69 10.69
C LYS A 76 16.39 -21.04 10.56
N PHE A 77 15.28 -21.14 9.81
CA PHE A 77 14.55 -22.41 9.65
C PHE A 77 14.97 -23.20 8.40
N VAL A 78 15.30 -22.51 7.30
CA VAL A 78 15.48 -23.17 5.99
C VAL A 78 16.81 -22.86 5.31
N GLY A 79 17.69 -22.06 5.94
CA GLY A 79 18.97 -21.64 5.36
C GLY A 79 18.77 -20.81 4.09
N LEU A 80 19.69 -20.99 3.13
CA LEU A 80 19.69 -20.27 1.85
C LEU A 80 19.02 -21.07 0.72
N SER A 81 18.00 -21.87 1.01
CA SER A 81 17.17 -22.49 -0.03
C SER A 81 16.23 -21.42 -0.64
N PRO A 82 16.24 -21.13 -1.96
CA PRO A 82 15.45 -20.06 -2.55
C PRO A 82 13.93 -20.29 -2.46
N TRP A 83 13.49 -21.55 -2.56
CA TRP A 83 12.08 -21.92 -2.65
C TRP A 83 11.19 -21.31 -1.53
N PRO A 84 11.53 -21.36 -0.22
CA PRO A 84 10.68 -20.81 0.83
C PRO A 84 10.54 -19.28 0.78
N TYR A 85 11.56 -18.57 0.30
CA TYR A 85 11.51 -17.12 0.12
C TYR A 85 10.56 -16.72 -0.99
N HIS A 86 10.61 -17.45 -2.11
CA HIS A 86 9.64 -17.25 -3.19
C HIS A 86 8.21 -17.60 -2.74
N LEU A 87 8.05 -18.70 -2.00
CA LEU A 87 6.75 -19.10 -1.44
C LEU A 87 6.16 -18.00 -0.57
N LEU A 88 6.97 -17.40 0.29
CA LEU A 88 6.54 -16.30 1.16
C LEU A 88 6.03 -15.10 0.34
N ASN A 89 6.76 -14.69 -0.70
CA ASN A 89 6.34 -13.61 -1.59
C ASN A 89 5.01 -13.92 -2.28
N VAL A 90 4.86 -15.12 -2.84
CA VAL A 90 3.62 -15.54 -3.51
C VAL A 90 2.45 -15.61 -2.53
N CYS A 91 2.66 -16.12 -1.31
CA CYS A 91 1.64 -16.17 -0.26
C CYS A 91 1.17 -14.77 0.17
N LEU A 92 2.11 -13.84 0.39
CA LEU A 92 1.79 -12.45 0.74
C LEU A 92 1.04 -11.75 -0.39
N HIS A 93 1.42 -11.99 -1.65
CA HIS A 93 0.71 -11.45 -2.81
C HIS A 93 -0.70 -12.03 -2.95
N ALA A 94 -0.87 -13.34 -2.80
CA ALA A 94 -2.18 -13.99 -2.81
C ALA A 94 -3.07 -13.48 -1.67
N GLY A 95 -2.52 -13.34 -0.47
CA GLY A 95 -3.21 -12.73 0.67
C GLY A 95 -3.61 -11.28 0.39
N SER A 96 -2.72 -10.50 -0.24
CA SER A 96 -3.00 -9.13 -0.67
C SER A 96 -4.14 -9.07 -1.69
N ALA A 97 -4.21 -10.00 -2.63
CA ALA A 97 -5.29 -10.08 -3.61
C ALA A 97 -6.65 -10.31 -2.92
N VAL A 98 -6.71 -11.23 -1.96
CA VAL A 98 -7.93 -11.48 -1.17
C VAL A 98 -8.30 -10.25 -0.33
N LEU A 99 -7.34 -9.59 0.31
CA LEU A 99 -7.56 -8.37 1.06
C LEU A 99 -8.04 -7.22 0.17
N LEU A 100 -7.44 -7.03 -1.00
CA LEU A 100 -7.87 -6.02 -1.97
C LEU A 100 -9.32 -6.27 -2.39
N TRP A 101 -9.69 -7.50 -2.70
CA TRP A 101 -11.07 -7.85 -2.97
C TRP A 101 -12.00 -7.46 -1.81
N GLN A 102 -11.63 -7.75 -0.55
CA GLN A 102 -12.43 -7.39 0.61
C GLN A 102 -12.53 -5.87 0.82
N VAL A 103 -11.45 -5.13 0.61
CA VAL A 103 -11.43 -3.67 0.66
C VAL A 103 -12.36 -3.07 -0.40
N LEU A 104 -12.26 -3.53 -1.64
CA LEU A 104 -13.13 -3.08 -2.74
C LEU A 104 -14.61 -3.39 -2.46
N ARG A 105 -14.91 -4.54 -1.85
CA ARG A 105 -16.27 -4.87 -1.39
C ARG A 105 -16.76 -3.92 -0.31
N GLN A 106 -15.93 -3.59 0.68
CA GLN A 106 -16.28 -2.63 1.73
C GLN A 106 -16.51 -1.23 1.17
N LEU A 107 -15.84 -0.87 0.10
CA LEU A 107 -16.04 0.37 -0.65
C LEU A 107 -17.25 0.29 -1.63
N ASN A 108 -17.97 -0.84 -1.68
CA ASN A 108 -19.10 -1.09 -2.59
C ASN A 108 -18.72 -0.94 -4.08
N VAL A 109 -17.48 -1.28 -4.46
CA VAL A 109 -17.03 -1.27 -5.85
C VAL A 109 -17.65 -2.46 -6.60
N ARG A 110 -18.34 -2.18 -7.71
CA ARG A 110 -18.85 -3.23 -8.60
C ARG A 110 -17.68 -3.96 -9.27
N GLY A 111 -17.76 -5.28 -9.38
CA GLY A 111 -16.66 -6.09 -9.94
C GLY A 111 -15.43 -6.18 -9.05
N ALA A 112 -15.57 -6.02 -7.73
CA ALA A 112 -14.48 -6.03 -6.76
C ALA A 112 -13.56 -7.26 -6.90
N TRP A 113 -14.12 -8.45 -7.16
CA TRP A 113 -13.34 -9.67 -7.36
C TRP A 113 -12.52 -9.61 -8.65
N LEU A 114 -13.13 -9.17 -9.75
CA LEU A 114 -12.44 -9.00 -11.02
C LEU A 114 -11.31 -7.96 -10.91
N GLY A 115 -11.57 -6.83 -10.24
CA GLY A 115 -10.54 -5.82 -9.99
C GLY A 115 -9.35 -6.36 -9.20
N ALA A 116 -9.58 -7.17 -8.17
CA ALA A 116 -8.53 -7.83 -7.40
C ALA A 116 -7.77 -8.87 -8.24
N SER A 117 -8.48 -9.64 -9.09
CA SER A 117 -7.86 -10.61 -9.99
C SER A 117 -6.97 -9.94 -11.04
N LEU A 118 -7.46 -8.87 -11.68
CA LEU A 118 -6.68 -8.09 -12.64
C LEU A 118 -5.42 -7.51 -12.01
N TRP A 119 -5.52 -6.98 -10.79
CA TRP A 119 -4.37 -6.47 -10.07
C TRP A 119 -3.37 -7.60 -9.76
N ALA A 120 -3.84 -8.74 -9.25
CA ALA A 120 -2.98 -9.83 -8.80
C ALA A 120 -2.24 -10.51 -9.97
N LEU A 121 -2.86 -10.57 -11.15
CA LEU A 121 -2.32 -11.23 -12.34
C LEU A 121 -1.67 -10.24 -13.32
N HIS A 122 -1.61 -8.94 -12.96
CA HIS A 122 -1.07 -7.93 -13.87
C HIS A 122 0.44 -8.13 -14.07
N PRO A 123 0.96 -8.10 -15.32
CA PRO A 123 2.38 -8.33 -15.59
C PRO A 123 3.34 -7.39 -14.85
N VAL A 124 2.92 -6.16 -14.53
CA VAL A 124 3.68 -5.20 -13.71
C VAL A 124 4.01 -5.74 -12.32
N MET A 125 3.21 -6.68 -11.79
CA MET A 125 3.44 -7.26 -10.46
C MET A 125 4.55 -8.32 -10.43
N VAL A 126 4.97 -8.83 -11.60
CA VAL A 126 5.91 -9.95 -11.70
C VAL A 126 7.22 -9.64 -10.98
N GLN A 127 7.80 -8.47 -11.19
CA GLN A 127 9.03 -8.06 -10.52
C GLN A 127 8.87 -8.10 -8.99
N SER A 128 7.80 -7.54 -8.46
CA SER A 128 7.55 -7.49 -7.01
C SER A 128 7.29 -8.84 -6.37
N VAL A 129 6.78 -9.82 -7.12
CA VAL A 129 6.41 -11.14 -6.57
C VAL A 129 7.48 -12.19 -6.82
N ALA A 130 8.13 -12.14 -7.99
CA ALA A 130 9.12 -13.15 -8.38
C ALA A 130 10.50 -12.91 -7.78
N TRP A 131 10.87 -11.66 -7.52
CA TRP A 131 12.18 -11.32 -6.97
C TRP A 131 12.16 -11.37 -5.43
N VAL A 132 13.09 -12.12 -4.82
CA VAL A 132 13.09 -12.36 -3.37
C VAL A 132 13.22 -11.06 -2.57
N THR A 133 14.17 -10.20 -2.92
CA THR A 133 14.38 -8.92 -2.21
C THR A 133 13.19 -7.96 -2.31
N GLU A 134 12.34 -8.12 -3.33
CA GLU A 134 11.10 -7.36 -3.44
C GLU A 134 10.01 -7.82 -2.43
N LEU A 135 10.34 -8.71 -1.50
CA LEU A 135 9.55 -8.96 -0.28
C LEU A 135 9.13 -7.64 0.39
N LYS A 136 9.97 -6.60 0.30
CA LYS A 136 9.63 -5.25 0.74
C LYS A 136 8.32 -4.73 0.14
N ASN A 137 8.00 -5.08 -1.12
CA ASN A 137 6.75 -4.69 -1.78
C ASN A 137 5.57 -5.56 -1.36
N THR A 138 5.74 -6.88 -1.38
CA THR A 138 4.66 -7.82 -1.05
C THR A 138 4.27 -7.75 0.41
N GLN A 139 5.24 -7.64 1.32
CA GLN A 139 5.02 -7.54 2.76
C GLN A 139 4.40 -6.18 3.13
N SER A 140 4.95 -5.06 2.62
CA SER A 140 4.37 -3.74 2.88
C SER A 140 2.97 -3.62 2.29
N GLY A 141 2.73 -4.12 1.07
CA GLY A 141 1.42 -4.13 0.42
C GLY A 141 0.37 -4.94 1.20
N PHE A 142 0.76 -6.09 1.74
CA PHE A 142 -0.10 -6.90 2.59
C PHE A 142 -0.53 -6.15 3.86
N PHE A 143 0.42 -5.57 4.60
CA PHE A 143 0.10 -4.79 5.80
C PHE A 143 -0.64 -3.49 5.48
N TYR A 144 -0.34 -2.84 4.36
CA TYR A 144 -1.06 -1.68 3.88
C TYR A 144 -2.54 -1.97 3.64
N LEU A 145 -2.86 -3.07 2.98
CA LEU A 145 -4.24 -3.50 2.72
C LEU A 145 -4.95 -3.94 4.01
N LEU A 146 -4.24 -4.59 4.95
CA LEU A 146 -4.76 -4.88 6.28
C LEU A 146 -5.11 -3.60 7.05
N ALA A 147 -4.24 -2.58 6.98
CA ALA A 147 -4.50 -1.30 7.61
C ALA A 147 -5.77 -0.63 7.05
N ILE A 148 -5.94 -0.59 5.73
CA ILE A 148 -7.15 -0.07 5.08
C ILE A 148 -8.37 -0.90 5.49
N PHE A 149 -8.28 -2.22 5.45
CA PHE A 149 -9.37 -3.12 5.81
C PHE A 149 -9.86 -2.88 7.25
N CYS A 150 -8.93 -2.80 8.21
CA CYS A 150 -9.25 -2.56 9.62
C CYS A 150 -9.85 -1.15 9.82
N PHE A 151 -9.31 -0.13 9.16
CA PHE A 151 -9.86 1.22 9.22
C PHE A 151 -11.31 1.28 8.72
N LEU A 152 -11.58 0.66 7.57
CA LEU A 152 -12.92 0.59 7.01
C LEU A 152 -13.90 -0.19 7.89
N LYS A 153 -13.43 -1.21 8.61
CA LYS A 153 -14.23 -1.95 9.62
C LYS A 153 -14.59 -1.07 10.83
N CYS A 154 -13.65 -0.25 11.31
CA CYS A 154 -13.95 0.73 12.36
C CYS A 154 -15.00 1.75 11.88
N GLU A 155 -14.81 2.33 10.70
CA GLU A 155 -15.74 3.29 10.10
C GLU A 155 -17.16 2.73 9.89
N GLU A 156 -17.27 1.49 9.44
CA GLU A 156 -18.56 0.79 9.28
C GLU A 156 -19.31 0.71 10.61
N ARG A 157 -18.62 0.33 11.68
CA ARG A 157 -19.20 0.22 13.03
C ARG A 157 -19.65 1.58 13.57
N LEU A 158 -18.86 2.64 13.34
CA LEU A 158 -19.24 4.00 13.72
C LEU A 158 -20.49 4.48 12.98
N GLN A 159 -20.65 4.16 11.71
CA GLN A 159 -21.83 4.49 10.92
C GLN A 159 -23.09 3.77 11.45
N ILE A 160 -22.99 2.46 11.67
CA ILE A 160 -24.12 1.67 12.21
C ILE A 160 -24.58 2.25 13.55
N ARG A 161 -23.67 2.68 14.41
CA ARG A 161 -23.99 3.29 15.71
C ARG A 161 -24.69 4.63 15.56
N ARG A 162 -24.28 5.46 14.63
CA ARG A 162 -24.96 6.75 14.37
C ARG A 162 -26.41 6.51 13.97
N ILE A 163 -26.66 5.52 13.10
CA ILE A 163 -28.01 5.16 12.65
C ILE A 163 -28.84 4.66 13.84
N LEU A 164 -28.34 3.73 14.63
CA LEU A 164 -29.04 3.19 15.79
C LEU A 164 -29.31 4.23 16.86
N ARG A 165 -28.42 5.22 17.05
CA ARG A 165 -28.64 6.34 17.96
C ARG A 165 -29.79 7.25 17.50
N ILE A 166 -29.88 7.52 16.21
CA ILE A 166 -30.97 8.32 15.62
C ILE A 166 -32.31 7.59 15.75
N GLN A 167 -32.34 6.28 15.55
CA GLN A 167 -33.56 5.48 15.68
C GLN A 167 -33.96 5.23 17.16
N GLY A 168 -32.99 5.03 18.07
CA GLY A 168 -33.25 4.77 19.49
C GLY A 168 -33.65 6.00 20.32
N THR A 169 -33.60 7.21 19.74
CA THR A 169 -34.22 8.40 20.37
C THR A 169 -35.75 8.42 20.22
N ALA A 170 -36.31 7.50 19.43
CA ALA A 170 -37.76 7.34 19.30
C ALA A 170 -38.37 6.40 20.35
N ASP A 171 -37.57 5.49 20.98
CA ASP A 171 -38.07 4.50 21.94
C ASP A 171 -37.36 4.66 23.29
N GLN A 172 -38.03 5.23 24.27
CA GLN A 172 -37.48 5.54 25.60
C GLN A 172 -37.42 4.31 26.57
N GLU A 173 -37.61 3.08 26.13
CA GLU A 173 -37.60 1.91 27.00
C GLU A 173 -36.35 1.05 26.79
N GLY A 174 -35.39 1.07 27.74
CA GLY A 174 -34.24 0.15 27.74
C GLY A 174 -32.90 0.71 28.21
N ALA A 175 -32.86 1.64 29.14
CA ALA A 175 -31.63 2.39 29.51
C ALA A 175 -30.50 1.50 30.10
N ILE A 176 -30.77 0.35 30.71
CA ILE A 176 -29.76 -0.49 31.39
C ILE A 176 -29.04 -1.43 30.39
N SER A 177 -29.72 -1.94 29.38
CA SER A 177 -29.14 -2.79 28.32
C SER A 177 -28.28 -1.97 27.34
N SER A 178 -28.47 -0.66 27.27
CA SER A 178 -27.78 0.22 26.32
C SER A 178 -26.31 0.53 26.68
N THR A 179 -25.96 0.58 27.96
CA THR A 179 -24.61 0.92 28.42
C THR A 179 -23.60 -0.20 28.19
N SER A 180 -23.94 -1.45 28.41
CA SER A 180 -23.05 -2.60 28.17
C SER A 180 -22.81 -2.80 26.66
N ARG A 181 -23.85 -2.71 25.85
CA ARG A 181 -23.73 -2.73 24.37
C ARG A 181 -22.93 -1.55 23.81
N ARG A 182 -23.03 -0.37 24.42
CA ARG A 182 -22.21 0.81 24.06
C ARG A 182 -20.73 0.54 24.33
N ARG A 183 -20.37 0.07 25.53
CA ARG A 183 -18.98 -0.23 25.93
C ARG A 183 -18.36 -1.34 25.06
N ALA A 184 -19.08 -2.42 24.80
CA ALA A 184 -18.62 -3.49 23.93
C ALA A 184 -18.30 -2.98 22.52
N GLY A 185 -19.20 -2.20 21.95
CA GLY A 185 -18.99 -1.68 20.62
C GLY A 185 -17.90 -0.60 20.54
N ASP A 186 -17.58 0.15 21.66
CA ASP A 186 -16.45 1.10 21.68
C ASP A 186 -15.11 0.36 21.70
N ARG A 187 -15.03 -0.75 22.44
CA ARG A 187 -13.87 -1.64 22.43
C ARG A 187 -13.62 -2.23 21.04
N TYR A 188 -14.66 -2.67 20.33
CA TYR A 188 -14.50 -3.20 18.96
C TYR A 188 -13.99 -2.15 17.98
N CYS A 189 -14.51 -0.92 18.01
CA CYS A 189 -14.01 0.14 17.14
C CYS A 189 -12.57 0.49 17.48
N LEU A 190 -12.22 0.61 18.75
CA LEU A 190 -10.86 0.87 19.21
C LEU A 190 -9.90 -0.25 18.76
N MET A 191 -10.30 -1.51 18.90
CA MET A 191 -9.52 -2.67 18.44
C MET A 191 -9.19 -2.57 16.94
N TRP A 192 -10.19 -2.32 16.09
CA TRP A 192 -9.97 -2.18 14.66
C TRP A 192 -9.11 -0.96 14.30
N PHE A 193 -9.28 0.13 15.03
CA PHE A 193 -8.48 1.34 14.84
C PHE A 193 -7.02 1.12 15.22
N VAL A 194 -6.75 0.53 16.39
CA VAL A 194 -5.40 0.18 16.84
C VAL A 194 -4.76 -0.82 15.90
N SER A 195 -5.49 -1.87 15.48
CA SER A 195 -5.00 -2.83 14.48
C SER A 195 -4.62 -2.14 13.17
N SER A 196 -5.44 -1.20 12.68
CA SER A 196 -5.14 -0.43 11.48
C SER A 196 -3.83 0.36 11.61
N LEU A 197 -3.64 1.07 12.73
CA LEU A 197 -2.43 1.83 12.99
C LEU A 197 -1.21 0.91 13.12
N SER A 198 -1.34 -0.22 13.82
CA SER A 198 -0.27 -1.22 13.97
C SER A 198 0.15 -1.80 12.61
N PHE A 199 -0.80 -2.18 11.77
CA PHE A 199 -0.50 -2.66 10.42
C PHE A 199 0.12 -1.57 9.54
N PHE A 200 -0.25 -0.33 9.71
CA PHE A 200 0.42 0.77 9.00
C PHE A 200 1.88 0.94 9.43
N ILE A 201 2.17 0.84 10.72
CA ILE A 201 3.55 0.84 11.24
C ILE A 201 4.33 -0.33 10.64
N LEU A 202 3.77 -1.55 10.63
CA LEU A 202 4.43 -2.72 10.02
C LEU A 202 4.64 -2.55 8.51
N ALA A 203 3.69 -1.94 7.80
CA ALA A 203 3.85 -1.61 6.39
C ALA A 203 5.01 -0.64 6.15
N THR A 204 5.12 0.38 6.99
CA THR A 204 6.17 1.41 6.91
C THR A 204 7.55 0.84 7.23
N LEU A 205 7.65 -0.04 8.22
CA LEU A 205 8.88 -0.76 8.58
C LEU A 205 9.29 -1.78 7.51
N SER A 206 8.35 -2.21 6.66
CA SER A 206 8.64 -3.06 5.49
C SER A 206 9.08 -2.24 4.28
N LYS A 207 8.42 -1.12 4.00
CA LYS A 207 8.79 -0.19 2.92
C LYS A 207 8.19 1.20 3.17
N PRO A 208 9.02 2.24 3.33
CA PRO A 208 8.53 3.59 3.62
C PRO A 208 7.65 4.23 2.54
N SER A 209 7.67 3.75 1.29
CA SER A 209 6.85 4.31 0.20
C SER A 209 5.34 4.31 0.46
N VAL A 210 4.87 3.61 1.49
CA VAL A 210 3.46 3.54 1.91
C VAL A 210 3.00 4.72 2.79
N ILE A 211 3.85 5.71 3.03
CA ILE A 211 3.58 6.89 3.88
C ILE A 211 2.34 7.70 3.49
N MET A 212 1.85 7.55 2.25
CA MET A 212 0.63 8.21 1.78
C MET A 212 -0.67 7.55 2.28
N LEU A 213 -0.59 6.48 3.08
CA LEU A 213 -1.78 5.80 3.61
C LEU A 213 -2.81 6.74 4.25
N PRO A 214 -2.47 7.72 5.13
CA PRO A 214 -3.48 8.59 5.73
C PRO A 214 -4.27 9.39 4.70
N VAL A 215 -3.64 9.81 3.60
CA VAL A 215 -4.33 10.49 2.51
C VAL A 215 -5.28 9.52 1.78
N VAL A 216 -4.85 8.29 1.57
CA VAL A 216 -5.69 7.23 0.98
C VAL A 216 -6.87 6.88 1.89
N LEU A 217 -6.66 6.81 3.22
CA LEU A 217 -7.77 6.61 4.17
C LEU A 217 -8.76 7.78 4.11
N GLY A 218 -8.26 9.02 4.03
CA GLY A 218 -9.10 10.21 3.79
C GLY A 218 -9.90 10.11 2.50
N LEU A 219 -9.28 9.65 1.41
CA LEU A 219 -9.94 9.41 0.13
C LEU A 219 -11.04 8.33 0.25
N CYS A 220 -10.79 7.24 1.01
CA CYS A 220 -11.79 6.22 1.30
C CYS A 220 -12.97 6.76 2.11
N VAL A 221 -12.72 7.62 3.10
CA VAL A 221 -13.77 8.31 3.86
C VAL A 221 -14.61 9.20 2.94
N TRP A 222 -13.94 9.99 2.10
CA TRP A 222 -14.64 10.83 1.11
C TRP A 222 -15.46 9.99 0.13
N TRP A 223 -14.91 8.86 -0.36
CA TRP A 223 -15.65 7.95 -1.23
C TRP A 223 -16.94 7.44 -0.60
N ARG A 224 -16.90 7.06 0.69
CA ARG A 224 -18.06 6.51 1.42
C ARG A 224 -19.07 7.58 1.83
N LYS A 225 -18.59 8.74 2.32
CA LYS A 225 -19.44 9.79 2.94
C LYS A 225 -19.78 10.94 1.99
N GLY A 226 -19.04 11.12 0.89
CA GLY A 226 -19.14 12.27 -0.02
C GLY A 226 -18.52 13.57 0.53
N ARG A 227 -18.11 13.60 1.79
CA ARG A 227 -17.48 14.73 2.48
C ARG A 227 -16.50 14.24 3.54
N ILE A 228 -15.56 15.10 3.90
CA ILE A 228 -14.64 14.88 5.02
C ILE A 228 -14.99 15.90 6.09
N CYS A 229 -15.20 15.45 7.32
CA CYS A 229 -15.48 16.29 8.48
C CYS A 229 -14.21 16.42 9.33
N TRP A 230 -14.14 17.43 10.19
CA TRP A 230 -13.02 17.64 11.13
C TRP A 230 -12.73 16.40 11.99
N ARG A 231 -13.75 15.68 12.42
CA ARG A 231 -13.60 14.43 13.18
C ARG A 231 -12.89 13.32 12.39
N ASP A 232 -13.09 13.29 11.08
CA ASP A 232 -12.40 12.33 10.22
C ASP A 232 -10.92 12.70 10.10
N ILE A 233 -10.59 14.00 9.99
CA ILE A 233 -9.21 14.50 9.98
C ILE A 233 -8.52 14.18 11.31
N ALA A 234 -9.20 14.43 12.44
CA ALA A 234 -8.67 14.10 13.77
C ALA A 234 -8.39 12.59 13.93
N ALA A 235 -9.23 11.72 13.36
CA ALA A 235 -8.99 10.28 13.35
C ALA A 235 -7.78 9.87 12.50
N LEU A 236 -7.40 10.67 11.50
CA LEU A 236 -6.22 10.43 10.67
C LEU A 236 -4.92 10.97 11.30
N ALA A 237 -4.99 11.81 12.34
CA ALA A 237 -3.83 12.45 12.95
C ALA A 237 -2.72 11.45 13.39
N PRO A 238 -3.01 10.31 14.06
CA PRO A 238 -1.96 9.36 14.42
C PRO A 238 -1.30 8.72 13.18
N PHE A 239 -2.03 8.51 12.11
CA PHE A 239 -1.46 8.01 10.84
C PHE A 239 -0.57 9.06 10.19
N LEU A 240 -0.97 10.34 10.20
CA LEU A 240 -0.15 11.45 9.70
C LEU A 240 1.15 11.58 10.50
N LEU A 241 1.11 11.41 11.83
CA LEU A 241 2.30 11.41 12.67
C LEU A 241 3.26 10.29 12.28
N VAL A 242 2.78 9.06 12.13
CA VAL A 242 3.60 7.92 11.68
C VAL A 242 4.20 8.22 10.30
N SER A 243 3.43 8.77 9.37
CA SER A 243 3.93 9.16 8.03
C SER A 243 5.02 10.21 8.11
N ALA A 244 4.86 11.24 8.92
CA ALA A 244 5.85 12.29 9.11
C ALA A 244 7.17 11.74 9.68
N LEU A 245 7.09 10.93 10.73
CA LEU A 245 8.25 10.27 11.34
C LEU A 245 8.98 9.36 10.35
N ALA A 246 8.23 8.54 9.60
CA ALA A 246 8.80 7.67 8.60
C ALA A 246 9.42 8.43 7.42
N SER A 247 8.83 9.56 7.01
CA SER A 247 9.40 10.43 5.97
C SER A 247 10.73 11.01 6.41
N VAL A 248 10.80 11.55 7.63
CA VAL A 248 12.06 12.09 8.20
C VAL A 248 13.11 10.98 8.26
N TRP A 249 12.75 9.81 8.81
CA TRP A 249 13.64 8.66 8.85
C TRP A 249 14.19 8.31 7.46
N THR A 250 13.31 8.17 6.47
CA THR A 250 13.71 7.80 5.10
C THR A 250 14.65 8.83 4.47
N ILE A 251 14.38 10.13 4.66
CA ILE A 251 15.25 11.21 4.14
C ILE A 251 16.65 11.11 4.78
N LEU A 252 16.71 10.90 6.10
CA LEU A 252 17.98 10.76 6.81
C LEU A 252 18.76 9.52 6.32
N GLU A 253 18.09 8.36 6.19
CA GLU A 253 18.70 7.13 5.70
C GLU A 253 19.24 7.27 4.27
N GLN A 254 18.45 7.83 3.36
CA GLN A 254 18.89 8.05 1.99
C GLN A 254 20.08 9.00 1.89
N LYS A 255 20.09 10.05 2.71
CA LYS A 255 21.16 11.06 2.70
C LYS A 255 22.46 10.52 3.32
N PHE A 256 22.37 9.82 4.46
CA PHE A 256 23.55 9.46 5.26
C PHE A 256 24.07 8.04 5.00
N HIS A 257 23.22 7.10 4.59
CA HIS A 257 23.60 5.71 4.44
C HIS A 257 23.50 5.18 2.99
N ALA A 258 22.49 5.58 2.22
CA ALA A 258 22.35 5.10 0.84
C ALA A 258 23.21 5.88 -0.18
N GLY A 259 23.94 6.91 0.26
CA GLY A 259 24.86 7.66 -0.61
C GLY A 259 24.17 8.38 -1.79
N ALA A 260 22.89 8.75 -1.65
CA ALA A 260 22.16 9.53 -2.65
C ALA A 260 22.67 10.98 -2.70
N ILE A 261 24.01 11.14 -2.82
CA ILE A 261 24.73 12.40 -2.84
C ILE A 261 25.57 12.42 -4.12
N GLY A 262 25.56 13.54 -4.85
CA GLY A 262 26.39 13.74 -6.03
C GLY A 262 25.63 14.40 -7.18
N VAL A 263 26.36 14.73 -8.22
CA VAL A 263 25.83 15.43 -9.41
C VAL A 263 24.68 14.64 -10.08
N GLU A 264 24.74 13.33 -10.02
CA GLU A 264 23.72 12.46 -10.60
C GLU A 264 22.36 12.54 -9.89
N TRP A 265 22.33 12.99 -8.62
CA TRP A 265 21.13 13.16 -7.79
C TRP A 265 20.72 14.62 -7.63
N ALA A 266 21.58 15.55 -8.12
CA ALA A 266 21.40 17.00 -8.00
C ALA A 266 20.46 17.56 -9.07
N GLN A 267 19.25 16.99 -9.19
CA GLN A 267 18.23 17.54 -10.09
C GLN A 267 17.62 18.82 -9.52
N THR A 268 17.47 19.80 -10.37
CA THR A 268 16.78 21.05 -10.03
C THR A 268 15.29 20.84 -9.84
N TRP A 269 14.62 21.71 -9.08
CA TRP A 269 13.17 21.62 -8.89
C TRP A 269 12.36 21.58 -10.20
N PRO A 270 12.67 22.38 -11.25
CA PRO A 270 11.98 22.29 -12.53
C PRO A 270 12.14 20.93 -13.21
N GLU A 271 13.35 20.33 -13.16
CA GLU A 271 13.62 19.02 -13.74
C GLU A 271 12.83 17.91 -13.02
N ARG A 272 12.79 17.96 -11.67
CA ARG A 272 11.97 17.02 -10.87
C ARG A 272 10.49 17.11 -11.25
N LEU A 273 9.97 18.32 -11.46
CA LEU A 273 8.57 18.51 -11.85
C LEU A 273 8.28 17.92 -13.24
N ILE A 274 9.20 18.09 -14.19
CA ILE A 274 9.10 17.50 -15.54
C ILE A 274 9.10 15.97 -15.46
N ILE A 275 10.03 15.40 -14.69
CA ILE A 275 10.15 13.94 -14.50
C ILE A 275 8.88 13.41 -13.83
N ALA A 276 8.40 14.03 -12.77
CA ALA A 276 7.16 13.66 -12.08
C ALA A 276 5.97 13.64 -13.04
N GLY A 277 5.82 14.66 -13.87
CA GLY A 277 4.77 14.72 -14.89
C GLY A 277 4.88 13.59 -15.92
N ARG A 278 6.07 13.30 -16.43
CA ARG A 278 6.31 12.18 -17.37
C ARG A 278 6.05 10.83 -16.70
N ALA A 279 6.47 10.63 -15.45
CA ALA A 279 6.31 9.40 -14.70
C ALA A 279 4.83 9.03 -14.53
N ILE A 280 3.94 9.99 -14.25
CA ILE A 280 2.50 9.76 -14.13
C ILE A 280 1.96 9.10 -15.42
N TRP A 281 2.26 9.65 -16.58
CA TRP A 281 1.77 9.10 -17.86
C TRP A 281 2.46 7.79 -18.23
N PHE A 282 3.76 7.69 -17.96
CA PHE A 282 4.53 6.47 -18.20
C PHE A 282 3.95 5.27 -17.43
N TYR A 283 3.74 5.41 -16.12
CA TYR A 283 3.17 4.32 -15.33
C TYR A 283 1.72 4.03 -15.71
N LEU A 284 0.94 5.06 -16.04
CA LEU A 284 -0.44 4.85 -16.52
C LEU A 284 -0.45 4.05 -17.84
N ALA A 285 0.46 4.37 -18.77
CA ALA A 285 0.61 3.62 -20.01
C ALA A 285 1.03 2.17 -19.75
N LYS A 286 1.94 1.92 -18.80
CA LYS A 286 2.36 0.56 -18.43
C LYS A 286 1.26 -0.24 -17.71
N LEU A 287 0.39 0.42 -16.98
CA LEU A 287 -0.80 -0.22 -16.41
C LEU A 287 -1.84 -0.57 -17.49
N ALA A 288 -1.96 0.24 -18.55
CA ALA A 288 -2.89 -0.03 -19.64
C ALA A 288 -2.31 -1.04 -20.66
N TRP A 289 -1.01 -0.96 -20.92
CA TRP A 289 -0.29 -1.80 -21.88
C TRP A 289 1.11 -2.16 -21.38
N PRO A 290 1.26 -3.30 -20.68
CA PRO A 290 2.50 -3.69 -19.99
C PRO A 290 3.56 -4.27 -20.97
N TYR A 291 3.82 -3.59 -22.07
CA TYR A 291 4.84 -4.00 -23.06
C TYR A 291 5.56 -2.77 -23.65
N PRO A 292 6.88 -2.84 -23.85
CA PRO A 292 7.81 -3.78 -23.21
C PRO A 292 7.96 -3.47 -21.71
N LEU A 293 8.12 -4.53 -20.89
CA LEU A 293 8.62 -4.38 -19.52
C LEU A 293 10.10 -4.72 -19.51
N ILE A 294 10.92 -3.77 -19.10
CA ILE A 294 12.37 -3.94 -18.96
C ILE A 294 12.78 -3.71 -17.51
N PHE A 295 13.84 -4.35 -17.09
CA PHE A 295 14.27 -4.34 -15.69
C PHE A 295 14.73 -2.95 -15.23
N ILE A 296 15.53 -2.26 -16.08
CA ILE A 296 15.99 -0.89 -15.85
C ILE A 296 15.60 -0.06 -17.07
N TYR A 297 14.84 1.01 -16.84
CA TYR A 297 14.50 1.97 -17.88
C TYR A 297 15.59 3.06 -17.98
N PRO A 298 15.94 3.52 -19.21
CA PRO A 298 16.86 4.62 -19.39
C PRO A 298 16.39 5.88 -18.66
N ARG A 299 17.34 6.64 -18.13
CA ARG A 299 17.03 7.95 -17.56
C ARG A 299 16.54 8.89 -18.64
N TRP A 300 15.54 9.68 -18.30
CA TRP A 300 15.04 10.71 -19.22
C TRP A 300 15.93 11.94 -19.16
N GLU A 301 16.38 12.37 -20.32
CA GLU A 301 16.97 13.70 -20.46
C GLU A 301 15.88 14.75 -20.32
N THR A 302 16.15 15.77 -19.52
CA THR A 302 15.21 16.85 -19.22
C THR A 302 15.85 18.18 -19.57
N ASN A 303 15.09 19.04 -20.26
CA ASN A 303 15.49 20.42 -20.50
C ASN A 303 14.43 21.35 -19.90
N SER A 304 14.77 21.97 -18.77
CA SER A 304 13.88 22.86 -18.03
C SER A 304 13.58 24.17 -18.73
N SER A 305 14.38 24.54 -19.75
CA SER A 305 14.18 25.77 -20.55
C SER A 305 13.05 25.61 -21.58
N GLN A 306 12.62 24.39 -21.88
CA GLN A 306 11.56 24.12 -22.85
C GLN A 306 10.20 24.06 -22.19
N LEU A 307 9.32 25.02 -22.49
CA LEU A 307 7.95 25.06 -21.95
C LEU A 307 7.14 23.80 -22.25
N ILE A 308 7.36 23.17 -23.41
CA ILE A 308 6.67 21.93 -23.79
C ILE A 308 6.99 20.76 -22.86
N ALA A 309 8.14 20.80 -22.17
CA ALA A 309 8.53 19.75 -21.22
C ALA A 309 7.58 19.68 -19.99
N TYR A 310 6.88 20.77 -19.68
CA TYR A 310 5.90 20.83 -18.58
C TYR A 310 4.49 20.34 -18.95
N LEU A 311 4.23 20.13 -20.26
CA LEU A 311 2.91 19.70 -20.73
C LEU A 311 2.37 18.45 -20.00
N PRO A 312 3.16 17.38 -19.72
CA PRO A 312 2.67 16.20 -19.00
C PRO A 312 2.15 16.52 -17.60
N VAL A 313 2.84 17.36 -16.84
CA VAL A 313 2.38 17.71 -15.48
C VAL A 313 1.15 18.60 -15.52
N VAL A 314 1.09 19.56 -16.44
CA VAL A 314 -0.07 20.43 -16.64
C VAL A 314 -1.30 19.60 -17.04
N ALA A 315 -1.12 18.66 -17.98
CA ALA A 315 -2.20 17.75 -18.40
C ALA A 315 -2.70 16.84 -17.25
N ALA A 316 -1.79 16.33 -16.40
CA ALA A 316 -2.17 15.54 -15.24
C ALA A 316 -3.00 16.35 -14.22
N LEU A 317 -2.54 17.56 -13.90
CA LEU A 317 -3.25 18.46 -12.98
C LEU A 317 -4.59 18.91 -13.54
N ALA A 318 -4.64 19.29 -14.82
CA ALA A 318 -5.87 19.66 -15.50
C ALA A 318 -6.87 18.49 -15.56
N GLY A 319 -6.39 17.27 -15.83
CA GLY A 319 -7.21 16.06 -15.81
C GLY A 319 -7.81 15.78 -14.43
N LEU A 320 -7.02 15.85 -13.36
CA LEU A 320 -7.51 15.70 -11.99
C LEU A 320 -8.53 16.76 -11.61
N LEU A 321 -8.27 18.02 -11.98
CA LEU A 321 -9.20 19.14 -11.76
C LEU A 321 -10.52 18.93 -12.53
N ALA A 322 -10.44 18.56 -13.80
CA ALA A 322 -11.62 18.26 -14.61
C ALA A 322 -12.47 17.14 -13.99
N LEU A 323 -11.83 16.03 -13.58
CA LEU A 323 -12.51 14.94 -12.88
C LEU A 323 -13.15 15.39 -11.56
N TRP A 324 -12.49 16.29 -10.83
CA TRP A 324 -13.03 16.86 -9.61
C TRP A 324 -14.27 17.73 -9.88
N LEU A 325 -14.23 18.56 -10.89
CA LEU A 325 -15.35 19.47 -11.24
C LEU A 325 -16.61 18.69 -11.65
N ILE A 326 -16.45 17.57 -12.38
CA ILE A 326 -17.57 16.74 -12.84
C ILE A 326 -17.93 15.58 -11.90
N ARG A 327 -17.26 15.46 -10.73
CA ARG A 327 -17.39 14.33 -9.79
C ARG A 327 -18.81 14.04 -9.30
N ALA A 328 -19.68 15.06 -9.27
CA ALA A 328 -21.06 14.91 -8.79
C ALA A 328 -21.95 14.12 -9.76
N LYS A 329 -21.59 14.02 -11.04
CA LYS A 329 -22.41 13.36 -12.07
C LYS A 329 -22.10 11.85 -12.13
N TRP A 330 -21.02 11.45 -12.80
CA TRP A 330 -20.67 10.03 -13.01
C TRP A 330 -19.17 9.74 -12.85
N SER A 331 -18.36 10.76 -12.75
CA SER A 331 -16.91 10.61 -12.69
C SER A 331 -16.33 10.36 -11.29
N ARG A 332 -17.19 10.22 -10.25
CA ARG A 332 -16.74 10.05 -8.87
C ARG A 332 -15.80 8.84 -8.69
N ALA A 333 -16.11 7.71 -9.36
CA ALA A 333 -15.29 6.52 -9.32
C ALA A 333 -13.95 6.73 -10.03
N VAL A 334 -13.96 7.41 -11.18
CA VAL A 334 -12.75 7.73 -11.94
C VAL A 334 -11.88 8.70 -11.17
N PHE A 335 -12.47 9.73 -10.53
CA PHE A 335 -11.74 10.65 -9.67
C PHE A 335 -11.11 9.94 -8.47
N PHE A 336 -11.84 9.02 -7.82
CA PHE A 336 -11.29 8.22 -6.72
C PHE A 336 -10.09 7.39 -7.18
N ALA A 337 -10.19 6.69 -8.32
CA ALA A 337 -9.12 5.88 -8.87
C ALA A 337 -7.90 6.72 -9.28
N ALA A 338 -8.12 7.85 -9.97
CA ALA A 338 -7.06 8.77 -10.36
C ALA A 338 -6.39 9.43 -9.16
N GLY A 339 -7.18 9.82 -8.14
CA GLY A 339 -6.67 10.37 -6.88
C GLY A 339 -5.83 9.35 -6.10
N TYR A 340 -6.31 8.11 -5.99
CA TYR A 340 -5.55 7.01 -5.38
C TYR A 340 -4.23 6.78 -6.13
N TYR A 341 -4.27 6.73 -7.45
CA TYR A 341 -3.11 6.55 -8.30
C TYR A 341 -2.08 7.68 -8.10
N ALA A 342 -2.49 8.94 -8.19
CA ALA A 342 -1.62 10.09 -8.02
C ALA A 342 -1.00 10.15 -6.61
N VAL A 343 -1.81 9.92 -5.56
CA VAL A 343 -1.34 9.89 -4.16
C VAL A 343 -0.35 8.76 -3.93
N SER A 344 -0.61 7.58 -4.47
CA SER A 344 0.27 6.41 -4.29
C SER A 344 1.62 6.56 -5.00
N LEU A 345 1.68 7.29 -6.11
CA LEU A 345 2.92 7.58 -6.83
C LEU A 345 3.73 8.72 -6.19
N PHE A 346 3.10 9.61 -5.43
CA PHE A 346 3.72 10.83 -4.93
C PHE A 346 5.10 10.61 -4.25
N PRO A 347 5.32 9.59 -3.39
CA PRO A 347 6.61 9.36 -2.75
C PRO A 347 7.74 8.97 -3.70
N VAL A 348 7.43 8.54 -4.91
CA VAL A 348 8.40 8.02 -5.89
C VAL A 348 8.51 8.89 -7.14
N LEU A 349 7.86 10.04 -7.14
CA LEU A 349 7.91 10.97 -8.29
C LEU A 349 9.17 11.84 -8.34
N GLY A 350 10.07 11.77 -7.37
CA GLY A 350 11.35 12.49 -7.34
C GLY A 350 11.45 13.46 -6.19
#